data_f4bd3d5e61577584150771cbda6b980f
#
_entry.id   f4bd3d5e61577584150771cbda6b980f
#
_cell.length_a   1.000
_cell.length_b   1.000
_cell.length_c   1.000
_cell.angle_alpha   90.00
_cell.angle_beta   90.00
_cell.angle_gamma   90.00
#
_symmetry.space_group_name_H-M   'P 1'
#
loop_
_entity.id
_entity.type
_entity.pdbx_description
1 polymer ?
#
loop_
_entity_poly.entity_id
_entity_poly.type
_entity_poly.pdbx_seq_one_letter_code
_entity_poly.pdbx_strand_id
1 'polypeptide(L)'
;MAADGYILAVDYGEARVGLAVGHTVARIPRPLCTLQNGPELIADIMTATAAEQLLGLVVGLPRNMDGSLGAQAVKCQAFGDELAARM
;
A
#
# COMPACT_ATOMS: atom_id res chain seq x y z
N MET A 1 4.93 2.28 -25.87
CA MET A 1 5.55 3.22 -24.96
C MET A 1 5.11 2.92 -23.54
N ALA A 2 6.05 2.81 -22.60
CA ALA A 2 5.70 2.51 -21.22
C ALA A 2 4.98 3.73 -20.60
N ALA A 3 3.95 3.48 -19.82
CA ALA A 3 3.27 4.54 -19.10
C ALA A 3 4.13 5.01 -17.92
N ASP A 4 4.17 6.30 -17.70
CA ASP A 4 4.81 6.89 -16.53
C ASP A 4 3.77 7.13 -15.45
N GLY A 5 4.11 6.82 -14.23
CA GLY A 5 3.23 7.00 -13.09
C GLY A 5 3.87 6.52 -11.81
N TYR A 6 3.05 6.19 -10.84
CA TYR A 6 3.53 5.85 -9.51
C TYR A 6 3.04 4.47 -9.09
N ILE A 7 3.86 3.79 -8.32
CA ILE A 7 3.49 2.59 -7.59
C ILE A 7 3.25 3.00 -6.14
N LEU A 8 2.08 2.67 -5.61
CA LEU A 8 1.77 2.88 -4.21
C LEU A 8 2.30 1.72 -3.39
N ALA A 9 3.11 2.03 -2.38
CA ALA A 9 3.57 1.05 -1.42
C ALA A 9 2.85 1.28 -0.09
N VAL A 10 2.32 0.21 0.49
CA VAL A 10 1.55 0.25 1.73
C VAL A 10 2.25 -0.63 2.76
N ASP A 11 2.60 -0.03 3.89
CA ASP A 11 3.09 -0.74 5.06
C ASP A 11 1.94 -0.87 6.05
N TYR A 12 1.28 -2.01 6.02
CA TYR A 12 0.04 -2.25 6.77
C TYR A 12 0.33 -2.73 8.18
N GLY A 13 0.12 -1.85 9.16
CA GLY A 13 0.24 -2.18 10.58
C GLY A 13 -1.11 -2.29 11.26
N GLU A 14 -1.14 -2.85 12.45
CA GLU A 14 -2.39 -3.00 13.20
C GLU A 14 -2.99 -1.66 13.63
N ALA A 15 -2.14 -0.72 14.04
CA ALA A 15 -2.58 0.59 14.50
C ALA A 15 -2.44 1.68 13.43
N ARG A 16 -1.40 1.58 12.61
CA ARG A 16 -1.05 2.60 11.62
C ARG A 16 -0.67 1.97 10.31
N VAL A 17 -0.92 2.72 9.24
CA VAL A 17 -0.63 2.29 7.89
C VAL A 17 0.20 3.37 7.21
N GLY A 18 1.40 3.03 6.79
CA GLY A 18 2.30 3.95 6.09
C GLY A 18 2.11 3.87 4.58
N LEU A 19 2.08 5.03 3.93
CA LEU A 19 1.96 5.13 2.48
C LEU A 19 3.19 5.79 1.90
N ALA A 20 3.67 5.24 0.78
CA ALA A 20 4.73 5.83 -0.02
C ALA A 20 4.43 5.60 -1.50
N VAL A 21 4.97 6.45 -2.35
CA VAL A 21 4.88 6.25 -3.79
C VAL A 21 6.28 6.27 -4.39
N GLY A 22 6.48 5.47 -5.43
CA GLY A 22 7.70 5.46 -6.20
C GLY A 22 7.37 5.67 -7.67
N HIS A 23 8.11 6.58 -8.34
CA HIS A 23 7.90 6.83 -9.76
C HIS A 23 8.47 5.67 -10.58
N THR A 24 7.73 5.23 -11.59
CA THR A 24 8.10 4.04 -12.37
C THR A 24 9.39 4.21 -13.16
N VAL A 25 9.73 5.44 -13.54
CA VAL A 25 10.96 5.74 -14.30
C VAL A 25 12.07 6.21 -13.37
N ALA A 26 11.82 7.22 -12.54
CA ALA A 26 12.83 7.78 -11.66
C ALA A 26 13.22 6.83 -10.54
N ARG A 27 12.32 5.96 -10.11
CA ARG A 27 12.53 4.94 -9.08
C ARG A 27 12.94 5.51 -7.72
N ILE A 28 12.55 6.74 -7.44
CA ILE A 28 12.81 7.39 -6.16
C ILE A 28 11.56 7.29 -5.31
N PRO A 29 11.58 6.54 -4.21
CA PRO A 29 10.43 6.46 -3.32
C PRO A 29 10.26 7.76 -2.54
N ARG A 30 9.01 8.11 -2.29
CA ARG A 30 8.64 9.30 -1.54
C ARG A 30 7.56 8.93 -0.54
N PRO A 31 7.79 9.11 0.76
CA PRO A 31 6.72 8.90 1.74
C PRO A 31 5.61 9.92 1.53
N LEU A 32 4.36 9.46 1.63
CA LEU A 32 3.20 10.33 1.54
C LEU A 32 2.70 10.71 2.92
N CYS A 33 2.28 9.74 3.70
CA CYS A 33 1.69 9.98 5.02
C CYS A 33 1.56 8.66 5.79
N THR A 34 1.17 8.80 7.06
CA THR A 34 0.79 7.68 7.90
C THR A 34 -0.66 7.90 8.31
N LEU A 35 -1.48 6.85 8.15
CA LEU A 35 -2.90 6.89 8.48
C LEU A 35 -3.19 5.95 9.65
N GLN A 36 -4.28 6.22 10.37
CA GLN A 36 -4.76 5.28 11.37
C GLN A 36 -5.47 4.11 10.68
N ASN A 37 -5.22 2.91 11.17
CA ASN A 37 -5.92 1.74 10.68
C ASN A 37 -7.31 1.67 11.34
N GLY A 38 -8.35 1.79 10.53
CA GLY A 38 -9.72 1.81 11.00
C GLY A 38 -10.69 1.67 9.83
N PRO A 39 -12.00 1.84 10.09
CA PRO A 39 -13.03 1.63 9.06
C PRO A 39 -12.94 2.60 7.89
N GLU A 40 -12.29 3.75 8.08
CA GLU A 40 -12.15 4.76 7.02
C GLU A 40 -10.83 4.62 6.23
N LEU A 41 -10.04 3.58 6.50
CA LEU A 41 -8.69 3.48 5.96
C LEU A 41 -8.65 3.53 4.43
N ILE A 42 -9.48 2.73 3.77
CA ILE A 42 -9.48 2.68 2.30
C ILE A 42 -9.90 4.02 1.71
N ALA A 43 -10.93 4.65 2.29
CA ALA A 43 -11.36 5.99 1.86
C ALA A 43 -10.23 7.01 2.06
N ASP A 44 -9.52 6.94 3.18
CA ASP A 44 -8.41 7.84 3.48
C ASP A 44 -7.25 7.62 2.50
N ILE A 45 -6.97 6.38 2.14
CA ILE A 45 -5.94 6.07 1.13
C ILE A 45 -6.33 6.66 -0.22
N MET A 46 -7.58 6.48 -0.65
CA MET A 46 -8.06 7.03 -1.91
C MET A 46 -7.92 8.55 -1.94
N THR A 47 -8.24 9.22 -0.84
CA THR A 47 -8.08 10.66 -0.71
C THR A 47 -6.61 11.07 -0.77
N ALA A 48 -5.74 10.38 -0.02
CA ALA A 48 -4.32 10.72 0.04
C ALA A 48 -3.61 10.53 -1.29
N THR A 49 -4.10 9.62 -2.14
CA THR A 49 -3.47 9.29 -3.42
C THR A 49 -4.20 9.91 -4.62
N ALA A 50 -5.20 10.76 -4.38
CA ALA A 50 -6.05 11.29 -5.46
C ALA A 50 -5.26 12.10 -6.49
N ALA A 51 -4.16 12.75 -6.09
CA ALA A 51 -3.33 13.55 -6.98
C ALA A 51 -2.29 12.71 -7.75
N GLU A 52 -2.16 11.43 -7.43
CA GLU A 52 -1.13 10.58 -8.03
C GLU A 52 -1.72 9.72 -9.13
N GLN A 53 -0.96 9.57 -10.22
CA GLN A 53 -1.32 8.60 -11.26
C GLN A 53 -0.77 7.24 -10.87
N LEU A 54 -1.60 6.43 -10.22
CA LEU A 54 -1.19 5.12 -9.74
C LEU A 54 -1.31 4.07 -10.83
N LEU A 55 -0.23 3.34 -11.05
CA LEU A 55 -0.16 2.25 -12.02
C LEU A 55 -0.11 0.88 -11.34
N GLY A 56 0.16 0.85 -10.04
CA GLY A 56 0.24 -0.41 -9.32
C GLY A 56 0.26 -0.20 -7.82
N LEU A 57 0.15 -1.32 -7.11
CA LEU A 57 0.05 -1.36 -5.66
C LEU A 57 0.96 -2.47 -5.13
N VAL A 58 1.72 -2.14 -4.10
CA VAL A 58 2.53 -3.12 -3.37
C VAL A 58 2.17 -3.03 -1.90
N VAL A 59 1.80 -4.15 -1.31
CA VAL A 59 1.54 -4.24 0.13
C VAL A 59 2.57 -5.18 0.74
N GLY A 60 3.31 -4.69 1.73
CA GLY A 60 4.30 -5.49 2.43
C GLY A 60 3.65 -6.68 3.13
N LEU A 61 4.25 -7.85 2.99
CA LEU A 61 3.71 -9.08 3.55
C LEU A 61 4.70 -9.64 4.58
N PRO A 62 4.45 -9.45 5.88
CA PRO A 62 5.38 -9.93 6.90
C PRO A 62 5.39 -11.47 6.92
N ARG A 63 6.57 -12.04 7.14
CA ARG A 63 6.75 -13.47 7.28
C ARG A 63 7.35 -13.81 8.63
N ASN A 64 7.03 -14.98 9.14
CA ASN A 64 7.70 -15.52 10.32
C ASN A 64 9.15 -15.88 9.97
N MET A 65 9.97 -16.09 11.00
CA MET A 65 11.40 -16.39 10.79
C MET A 65 11.63 -17.68 10.00
N ASP A 66 10.68 -18.61 10.04
CA ASP A 66 10.75 -19.87 9.27
C ASP A 66 10.24 -19.72 7.83
N GLY A 67 9.86 -18.50 7.41
CA GLY A 67 9.35 -18.23 6.08
C GLY A 67 7.85 -18.44 5.91
N SER A 68 7.14 -18.93 6.93
CA SER A 68 5.69 -19.12 6.87
C SER A 68 4.96 -17.79 7.01
N LEU A 69 3.71 -17.77 6.55
CA LEU A 69 2.83 -16.61 6.71
C LEU A 69 2.01 -16.75 7.98
N GLY A 70 2.10 -15.74 8.86
CA GLY A 70 1.31 -15.70 10.07
C GLY A 70 -0.02 -14.98 9.90
N ALA A 71 -0.72 -14.78 11.02
CA ALA A 71 -2.03 -14.13 11.02
C ALA A 71 -1.94 -12.69 10.48
N GLN A 72 -0.87 -11.96 10.78
CA GLN A 72 -0.69 -10.60 10.29
C GLN A 72 -0.53 -10.57 8.77
N ALA A 73 0.18 -11.53 8.20
CA ALA A 73 0.34 -11.63 6.75
C ALA A 73 -0.99 -11.89 6.05
N VAL A 74 -1.84 -12.73 6.64
CA VAL A 74 -3.19 -12.98 6.11
C VAL A 74 -4.03 -11.70 6.11
N LYS A 75 -3.96 -10.92 7.17
CA LYS A 75 -4.66 -9.61 7.23
C LYS A 75 -4.14 -8.64 6.17
N CYS A 76 -2.82 -8.58 5.97
CA CYS A 76 -2.22 -7.72 4.96
C CYS A 76 -2.66 -8.13 3.55
N GLN A 77 -2.73 -9.43 3.27
CA GLN A 77 -3.16 -9.91 1.97
C GLN A 77 -4.63 -9.59 1.71
N ALA A 78 -5.49 -9.83 2.69
CA ALA A 78 -6.91 -9.51 2.58
C ALA A 78 -7.13 -8.02 2.35
N PHE A 79 -6.39 -7.18 3.08
CA PHE A 79 -6.45 -5.74 2.91
C PHE A 79 -5.99 -5.32 1.50
N GLY A 80 -4.89 -5.89 1.03
CA GLY A 80 -4.36 -5.60 -0.31
C GLY A 80 -5.36 -5.95 -1.40
N ASP A 81 -6.01 -7.11 -1.28
CA ASP A 81 -7.03 -7.55 -2.24
C ASP A 81 -8.23 -6.58 -2.25
N GLU A 82 -8.68 -6.16 -1.07
CA GLU A 82 -9.78 -5.22 -0.95
C GLU A 82 -9.43 -3.85 -1.54
N LEU A 83 -8.23 -3.35 -1.25
CA LEU A 83 -7.77 -2.07 -1.78
C LEU A 83 -7.65 -2.13 -3.30
N ALA A 84 -7.06 -3.19 -3.84
CA ALA A 84 -6.91 -3.36 -5.28
C ALA A 84 -8.25 -3.38 -6.00
N ALA A 85 -9.27 -3.97 -5.39
CA ALA A 85 -10.62 -4.03 -5.96
C ALA A 85 -11.30 -2.65 -6.02
N ARG A 86 -10.80 -1.68 -5.24
CA ARG A 86 -11.34 -0.33 -5.16
C ARG A 86 -10.60 0.70 -5.99
N MET A 87 -9.47 0.30 -6.54
CA MET A 87 -8.61 1.21 -7.30
C MET A 87 -8.80 1.10 -8.81
#